data_0839e7c63f2e21920538c73cec0567b9
#
_entry.id   0839e7c63f2e21920538c73cec0567b9
#
_cell.length_a   1.000
_cell.length_b   1.000
_cell.length_c   1.000
_cell.angle_alpha   90.00
_cell.angle_beta   90.00
_cell.angle_gamma   90.00
#
_symmetry.space_group_name_H-M   'P 1'
#
loop_
_entity.id
_entity.type
_entity.pdbx_description
1 polymer ?
#
loop_
_entity_poly.entity_id
_entity_poly.type
_entity_poly.pdbx_seq_one_letter_code
_entity_poly.pdbx_strand_id
1 'polypeptide(L)'
;MLENYYDIARKDAFDTMFGHLAISRHPTASRNSYFVLRLDFSCVDPTGAPVDVRRSLYSHINARIENFILYYGDKGFDLSRIKVNQDNALSTIESLVGATGRAGHPVYLLIDEYDNFANTVMMLPSLDSRDRYTALVHDEGMLRTFFKMVKSSTGGVMFDRVFITGVSPVVLSDITSGYNIAEDIFFEPEFGDLCGFREEEVAKTLGDIATGCGLGEEKASEALEMMRTYYNGYNFVPRGHVVVYNPTLCFYFFKQFLKRCAYPSKMLDANLAVDDSKLEYVAGIPGGRELILSLMQNGSEVTVLDIEDRFGLSEMLSDHSKDKTFIASFLYYFGVLTMVGETNKGELVLKVPNLVIQGLYVERVQRMMLPNPVTRDRGWTWPSGSINTAISSRYAPLCRTFIFRSSRTATMLRPMNRP
;
A
#
# COMPACT_ATOMS: atom_id res chain seq x y z
N MET A 1 -1.89 -13.61 -6.56
CA MET A 1 -1.43 -14.97 -6.21
C MET A 1 -2.57 -15.78 -5.59
N LEU A 2 -3.21 -15.34 -4.51
CA LEU A 2 -4.33 -16.05 -3.84
C LEU A 2 -5.45 -16.43 -4.82
N GLU A 3 -5.89 -15.51 -5.69
CA GLU A 3 -6.89 -15.74 -6.72
C GLU A 3 -6.57 -17.01 -7.53
N ASN A 4 -5.37 -17.10 -8.09
CA ASN A 4 -4.99 -18.26 -8.92
C ASN A 4 -4.78 -19.56 -8.12
N TYR A 5 -4.36 -19.45 -6.85
CA TYR A 5 -4.09 -20.60 -6.00
C TYR A 5 -5.38 -21.31 -5.56
N TYR A 6 -6.41 -20.55 -5.25
CA TYR A 6 -7.68 -21.08 -4.75
C TYR A 6 -8.72 -21.32 -5.85
N ASP A 7 -8.54 -20.71 -7.04
CA ASP A 7 -9.50 -20.81 -8.14
C ASP A 7 -9.62 -22.24 -8.66
N ILE A 8 -10.83 -22.80 -8.60
CA ILE A 8 -11.16 -24.14 -9.08
C ILE A 8 -10.89 -24.31 -10.58
N ALA A 9 -11.05 -23.25 -11.35
CA ALA A 9 -10.82 -23.25 -12.80
C ALA A 9 -9.32 -23.29 -13.18
N ARG A 10 -8.41 -23.14 -12.20
CA ARG A 10 -6.94 -23.16 -12.37
C ARG A 10 -6.29 -24.49 -11.96
N LYS A 11 -7.08 -25.51 -11.66
CA LYS A 11 -6.59 -26.81 -11.18
C LYS A 11 -5.54 -27.42 -12.10
N ASP A 12 -5.78 -27.43 -13.40
CA ASP A 12 -4.88 -28.01 -14.38
C ASP A 12 -3.60 -27.18 -14.64
N ALA A 13 -3.63 -25.91 -14.28
CA ALA A 13 -2.51 -24.98 -14.41
C ALA A 13 -1.64 -24.89 -13.14
N PHE A 14 -1.99 -25.60 -12.07
CA PHE A 14 -1.34 -25.47 -10.77
C PHE A 14 0.17 -25.69 -10.84
N ASP A 15 0.61 -26.79 -11.42
CA ASP A 15 2.02 -27.14 -11.48
C ASP A 15 2.82 -26.15 -12.32
N THR A 16 2.24 -25.64 -13.41
CA THR A 16 2.88 -24.59 -14.23
C THR A 16 3.05 -23.29 -13.46
N MET A 17 2.04 -22.91 -12.65
CA MET A 17 2.02 -21.62 -11.94
C MET A 17 2.79 -21.67 -10.61
N PHE A 18 2.70 -22.76 -9.88
CA PHE A 18 3.16 -22.88 -8.49
C PHE A 18 4.22 -23.97 -8.29
N GLY A 19 4.47 -24.84 -9.27
CA GLY A 19 5.37 -26.00 -9.14
C GLY A 19 6.80 -25.65 -8.72
N HIS A 20 7.28 -24.47 -9.08
CA HIS A 20 8.61 -23.96 -8.71
C HIS A 20 8.62 -23.20 -7.36
N LEU A 21 7.46 -22.97 -6.73
CA LEU A 21 7.33 -22.23 -5.48
C LEU A 21 7.30 -23.17 -4.26
N ALA A 22 7.66 -22.65 -3.09
CA ALA A 22 7.66 -23.42 -1.83
C ALA A 22 6.30 -24.05 -1.53
N ILE A 23 5.18 -23.36 -1.83
CA ILE A 23 3.81 -23.86 -1.58
C ILE A 23 3.47 -25.13 -2.35
N SER A 24 4.15 -25.44 -3.45
CA SER A 24 3.90 -26.68 -4.21
C SER A 24 4.32 -27.93 -3.45
N ARG A 25 5.28 -27.81 -2.52
CA ARG A 25 5.77 -28.94 -1.72
C ARG A 25 4.78 -29.39 -0.66
N HIS A 26 4.02 -28.44 -0.13
CA HIS A 26 3.02 -28.66 0.92
C HIS A 26 1.76 -27.83 0.62
N PRO A 27 1.02 -28.15 -0.45
CA PRO A 27 -0.17 -27.39 -0.81
C PRO A 27 -1.27 -27.59 0.23
N THR A 28 -2.07 -26.55 0.46
CA THR A 28 -3.22 -26.66 1.36
C THR A 28 -4.31 -27.57 0.77
N ALA A 29 -5.10 -28.20 1.63
CA ALA A 29 -6.21 -29.05 1.18
C ALA A 29 -7.25 -28.29 0.36
N SER A 30 -7.38 -26.98 0.59
CA SER A 30 -8.35 -26.09 -0.08
C SER A 30 -7.84 -25.47 -1.38
N ARG A 31 -6.63 -25.85 -1.86
CA ARG A 31 -6.15 -25.36 -3.17
C ARG A 31 -7.14 -25.71 -4.28
N ASN A 32 -7.33 -24.80 -5.22
CA ASN A 32 -8.19 -25.00 -6.39
C ASN A 32 -9.58 -25.59 -6.07
N SER A 33 -10.20 -25.10 -4.97
CA SER A 33 -11.49 -25.61 -4.50
C SER A 33 -12.60 -24.54 -4.44
N TYR A 34 -12.26 -23.29 -4.74
CA TYR A 34 -13.17 -22.16 -4.62
C TYR A 34 -13.53 -21.55 -5.98
N PHE A 35 -14.74 -21.01 -6.05
CA PHE A 35 -14.98 -19.88 -6.92
C PHE A 35 -14.36 -18.63 -6.30
N VAL A 36 -13.64 -17.83 -7.05
CA VAL A 36 -12.98 -16.62 -6.52
C VAL A 36 -13.66 -15.38 -7.10
N LEU A 37 -14.22 -14.55 -6.22
CA LEU A 37 -14.72 -13.22 -6.58
C LEU A 37 -13.74 -12.17 -6.08
N ARG A 38 -13.17 -11.37 -6.99
CA ARG A 38 -12.29 -10.25 -6.65
C ARG A 38 -12.99 -8.93 -6.90
N LEU A 39 -13.06 -8.12 -5.86
CA LEU A 39 -13.50 -6.73 -5.89
C LEU A 39 -12.29 -5.82 -5.63
N ASP A 40 -12.08 -4.84 -6.48
CA ASP A 40 -10.99 -3.88 -6.38
C ASP A 40 -11.59 -2.47 -6.27
N PHE A 41 -11.58 -1.92 -5.07
CA PHE A 41 -12.26 -0.65 -4.81
C PHE A 41 -11.49 0.57 -5.33
N SER A 42 -10.26 0.40 -5.82
CA SER A 42 -9.58 1.47 -6.57
C SER A 42 -10.29 1.83 -7.88
N CYS A 43 -11.09 0.89 -8.40
CA CYS A 43 -11.89 1.09 -9.61
C CYS A 43 -13.23 1.80 -9.35
N VAL A 44 -13.55 2.15 -8.12
CA VAL A 44 -14.80 2.84 -7.76
C VAL A 44 -14.54 4.33 -7.66
N ASP A 45 -15.30 5.14 -8.41
CA ASP A 45 -15.20 6.59 -8.33
C ASP A 45 -15.81 7.09 -7.01
N PRO A 46 -15.00 7.64 -6.10
CA PRO A 46 -15.46 8.16 -4.81
C PRO A 46 -15.95 9.61 -4.89
N THR A 47 -15.97 10.22 -6.08
CA THR A 47 -16.37 11.62 -6.28
C THR A 47 -17.88 11.75 -6.50
N GLY A 48 -18.41 12.94 -6.32
CA GLY A 48 -19.83 13.23 -6.51
C GLY A 48 -20.68 13.12 -5.24
N ALA A 49 -22.00 13.09 -5.40
CA ALA A 49 -22.94 12.90 -4.29
C ALA A 49 -22.93 11.43 -3.81
N PRO A 50 -23.36 11.13 -2.57
CA PRO A 50 -23.40 9.76 -2.04
C PRO A 50 -24.15 8.77 -2.95
N VAL A 51 -25.18 9.23 -3.66
CA VAL A 51 -25.91 8.40 -4.63
C VAL A 51 -25.06 8.02 -5.85
N ASP A 52 -24.17 8.91 -6.29
CA ASP A 52 -23.29 8.66 -7.44
C ASP A 52 -22.19 7.67 -7.08
N VAL A 53 -21.59 7.82 -5.89
CA VAL A 53 -20.63 6.88 -5.34
C VAL A 53 -21.26 5.50 -5.17
N ARG A 54 -22.48 5.40 -4.65
CA ARG A 54 -23.23 4.15 -4.55
C ARG A 54 -23.46 3.51 -5.92
N ARG A 55 -23.83 4.31 -6.90
CA ARG A 55 -24.01 3.82 -8.28
C ARG A 55 -22.71 3.29 -8.87
N SER A 56 -21.59 4.00 -8.64
CA SER A 56 -20.27 3.56 -9.07
C SER A 56 -19.87 2.22 -8.44
N LEU A 57 -20.05 2.07 -7.11
CA LEU A 57 -19.77 0.82 -6.41
C LEU A 57 -20.66 -0.33 -6.93
N TYR A 58 -21.96 -0.11 -7.09
CA TYR A 58 -22.87 -1.14 -7.57
C TYR A 58 -22.56 -1.56 -9.02
N SER A 59 -22.24 -0.59 -9.86
CA SER A 59 -21.78 -0.86 -11.23
C SER A 59 -20.51 -1.70 -11.25
N HIS A 60 -19.53 -1.34 -10.40
CA HIS A 60 -18.29 -2.11 -10.28
C HIS A 60 -18.54 -3.55 -9.83
N ILE A 61 -19.32 -3.75 -8.75
CA ILE A 61 -19.63 -5.09 -8.24
C ILE A 61 -20.35 -5.91 -9.29
N ASN A 62 -21.37 -5.36 -9.94
CA ASN A 62 -22.14 -6.05 -10.99
C ASN A 62 -21.25 -6.43 -12.17
N ALA A 63 -20.39 -5.54 -12.65
CA ALA A 63 -19.43 -5.83 -13.72
C ALA A 63 -18.47 -6.97 -13.33
N ARG A 64 -18.00 -7.02 -12.08
CA ARG A 64 -17.17 -8.13 -11.61
C ARG A 64 -17.93 -9.45 -11.56
N ILE A 65 -19.19 -9.42 -11.16
CA ILE A 65 -20.05 -10.62 -11.15
C ILE A 65 -20.40 -11.07 -12.59
N GLU A 66 -20.66 -10.17 -13.52
CA GLU A 66 -20.86 -10.51 -14.91
C GLU A 66 -19.61 -11.18 -15.51
N ASN A 67 -18.41 -10.64 -15.24
CA ASN A 67 -17.15 -11.28 -15.64
C ASN A 67 -16.95 -12.66 -14.98
N PHE A 68 -17.34 -12.81 -13.72
CA PHE A 68 -17.31 -14.07 -13.00
C PHE A 68 -18.23 -15.12 -13.68
N ILE A 69 -19.45 -14.74 -14.05
CA ILE A 69 -20.40 -15.61 -14.75
C ILE A 69 -19.80 -16.10 -16.07
N LEU A 70 -19.25 -15.19 -16.88
CA LEU A 70 -18.62 -15.52 -18.16
C LEU A 70 -17.42 -16.45 -17.96
N TYR A 71 -16.50 -16.10 -17.07
CA TYR A 71 -15.27 -16.85 -16.82
C TYR A 71 -15.53 -18.30 -16.38
N TYR A 72 -16.40 -18.49 -15.40
CA TYR A 72 -16.72 -19.85 -14.93
C TYR A 72 -17.69 -20.58 -15.83
N GLY A 73 -18.59 -19.88 -16.54
CA GLY A 73 -19.44 -20.44 -17.57
C GLY A 73 -18.64 -21.07 -18.70
N ASP A 74 -17.61 -20.40 -19.19
CA ASP A 74 -16.66 -20.91 -20.20
C ASP A 74 -15.89 -22.16 -19.74
N LYS A 75 -15.82 -22.38 -18.42
CA LYS A 75 -15.21 -23.57 -17.79
C LYS A 75 -16.20 -24.68 -17.49
N GLY A 76 -17.45 -24.52 -17.92
CA GLY A 76 -18.49 -25.56 -17.82
C GLY A 76 -19.29 -25.53 -16.52
N PHE A 77 -19.19 -24.48 -15.70
CA PHE A 77 -20.02 -24.34 -14.50
C PHE A 77 -21.36 -23.68 -14.84
N ASP A 78 -22.48 -24.30 -14.42
CA ASP A 78 -23.81 -23.71 -14.60
C ASP A 78 -24.08 -22.61 -13.56
N LEU A 79 -23.91 -21.37 -13.98
CA LEU A 79 -24.19 -20.18 -13.22
C LEU A 79 -25.35 -19.35 -13.76
N SER A 80 -26.19 -19.95 -14.62
CA SER A 80 -27.35 -19.30 -15.29
C SER A 80 -28.39 -18.74 -14.33
N ARG A 81 -28.37 -19.18 -13.07
CA ARG A 81 -29.31 -18.72 -12.03
C ARG A 81 -28.87 -17.43 -11.34
N ILE A 82 -27.66 -16.93 -11.60
CA ILE A 82 -27.23 -15.63 -11.07
C ILE A 82 -28.04 -14.53 -11.77
N LYS A 83 -28.73 -13.73 -10.95
CA LYS A 83 -29.53 -12.59 -11.43
C LYS A 83 -28.79 -11.30 -11.09
N VAL A 84 -28.37 -10.60 -12.12
CA VAL A 84 -27.75 -9.28 -11.96
C VAL A 84 -28.83 -8.22 -11.83
N ASN A 85 -28.82 -7.49 -10.71
CA ASN A 85 -29.70 -6.36 -10.46
C ASN A 85 -28.88 -5.07 -10.53
N GLN A 86 -29.08 -4.29 -11.57
CA GLN A 86 -28.30 -3.07 -11.81
C GLN A 86 -28.48 -1.99 -10.71
N ASP A 87 -29.65 -1.98 -10.07
CA ASP A 87 -29.97 -1.00 -9.03
C ASP A 87 -29.59 -1.48 -7.62
N ASN A 88 -29.30 -2.77 -7.45
CA ASN A 88 -28.98 -3.36 -6.15
C ASN A 88 -27.95 -4.50 -6.27
N ALA A 89 -26.67 -4.14 -6.23
CA ALA A 89 -25.59 -5.12 -6.31
C ALA A 89 -25.52 -6.08 -5.11
N LEU A 90 -26.12 -5.73 -3.96
CA LEU A 90 -26.18 -6.63 -2.81
C LEU A 90 -27.06 -7.83 -3.13
N SER A 91 -28.22 -7.61 -3.76
CA SER A 91 -29.08 -8.71 -4.20
C SER A 91 -28.42 -9.55 -5.31
N THR A 92 -27.57 -8.95 -6.14
CA THR A 92 -26.75 -9.69 -7.12
C THR A 92 -25.78 -10.63 -6.41
N ILE A 93 -25.08 -10.17 -5.36
CA ILE A 93 -24.19 -11.00 -4.57
C ILE A 93 -24.94 -12.15 -3.90
N GLU A 94 -26.11 -11.91 -3.29
CA GLU A 94 -26.95 -12.96 -2.71
C GLU A 94 -27.33 -14.01 -3.74
N SER A 95 -27.70 -13.58 -4.94
CA SER A 95 -28.02 -14.47 -6.06
C SER A 95 -26.82 -15.29 -6.51
N LEU A 96 -25.63 -14.68 -6.59
CA LEU A 96 -24.37 -15.35 -6.92
C LEU A 96 -24.07 -16.47 -5.91
N VAL A 97 -24.11 -16.16 -4.64
CA VAL A 97 -23.79 -17.14 -3.60
C VAL A 97 -24.79 -18.29 -3.58
N GLY A 98 -26.08 -18.00 -3.75
CA GLY A 98 -27.10 -19.04 -3.86
C GLY A 98 -26.91 -19.95 -5.10
N ALA A 99 -26.36 -19.44 -6.19
CA ALA A 99 -26.06 -20.23 -7.38
C ALA A 99 -24.79 -21.08 -7.22
N THR A 100 -23.71 -20.49 -6.67
CA THR A 100 -22.44 -21.20 -6.47
C THR A 100 -22.55 -22.31 -5.43
N GLY A 101 -23.33 -22.11 -4.37
CA GLY A 101 -23.64 -23.17 -3.39
C GLY A 101 -24.31 -24.40 -4.02
N ARG A 102 -25.16 -24.21 -5.03
CA ARG A 102 -25.76 -25.31 -5.80
C ARG A 102 -24.78 -25.98 -6.77
N ALA A 103 -23.81 -25.21 -7.27
CA ALA A 103 -22.73 -25.76 -8.09
C ALA A 103 -21.71 -26.57 -7.26
N GLY A 104 -21.87 -26.65 -5.92
CA GLY A 104 -21.08 -27.50 -5.02
C GLY A 104 -19.72 -26.94 -4.64
N HIS A 105 -19.47 -25.66 -4.90
CA HIS A 105 -18.22 -25.00 -4.54
C HIS A 105 -18.46 -23.70 -3.80
N PRO A 106 -17.74 -23.47 -2.70
CA PRO A 106 -17.84 -22.21 -1.95
C PRO A 106 -17.17 -21.05 -2.68
N VAL A 107 -17.52 -19.83 -2.29
CA VAL A 107 -16.92 -18.60 -2.80
C VAL A 107 -15.87 -18.09 -1.85
N TYR A 108 -14.67 -17.75 -2.37
CA TYR A 108 -13.65 -16.96 -1.71
C TYR A 108 -13.76 -15.52 -2.22
N LEU A 109 -14.09 -14.61 -1.34
CA LEU A 109 -14.17 -13.18 -1.63
C LEU A 109 -12.81 -12.50 -1.35
N LEU A 110 -12.25 -11.86 -2.35
CA LEU A 110 -11.06 -11.02 -2.23
C LEU A 110 -11.48 -9.56 -2.42
N ILE A 111 -11.22 -8.71 -1.43
CA ILE A 111 -11.47 -7.26 -1.48
C ILE A 111 -10.13 -6.55 -1.42
N ASP A 112 -9.81 -5.78 -2.45
CA ASP A 112 -8.58 -5.01 -2.58
C ASP A 112 -8.88 -3.51 -2.48
N GLU A 113 -7.96 -2.74 -1.89
CA GLU A 113 -8.07 -1.27 -1.75
C GLU A 113 -9.37 -0.82 -1.05
N TYR A 114 -9.78 -1.55 0.01
CA TYR A 114 -11.06 -1.29 0.70
C TYR A 114 -11.18 0.13 1.26
N ASP A 115 -10.05 0.77 1.55
CA ASP A 115 -9.93 2.10 2.13
C ASP A 115 -9.77 3.23 1.09
N ASN A 116 -9.85 2.92 -0.20
CA ASN A 116 -9.71 3.91 -1.28
C ASN A 116 -10.69 5.09 -1.16
N PHE A 117 -11.91 4.83 -0.68
CA PHE A 117 -12.90 5.87 -0.43
C PHE A 117 -12.42 6.89 0.62
N ALA A 118 -11.89 6.40 1.75
CA ALA A 118 -11.37 7.25 2.83
C ALA A 118 -10.16 8.05 2.35
N ASN A 119 -9.24 7.38 1.67
CA ASN A 119 -8.03 8.01 1.15
C ASN A 119 -8.37 9.17 0.21
N THR A 120 -9.34 9.00 -0.67
CA THR A 120 -9.76 10.07 -1.59
C THR A 120 -10.47 11.21 -0.86
N VAL A 121 -11.34 10.90 0.10
CA VAL A 121 -12.06 11.93 0.86
C VAL A 121 -11.13 12.77 1.73
N MET A 122 -10.11 12.15 2.33
CA MET A 122 -9.09 12.87 3.12
C MET A 122 -8.31 13.89 2.29
N MET A 123 -8.17 13.64 0.99
CA MET A 123 -7.40 14.50 0.08
C MET A 123 -8.19 15.66 -0.48
N LEU A 124 -9.50 15.72 -0.25
CA LEU A 124 -10.38 16.79 -0.72
C LEU A 124 -10.54 17.85 0.39
N PRO A 125 -10.04 19.09 0.22
CA PRO A 125 -10.01 20.10 1.28
C PRO A 125 -11.35 20.85 1.44
N SER A 126 -12.49 20.18 1.42
CA SER A 126 -13.80 20.84 1.54
C SER A 126 -14.63 20.32 2.73
N LEU A 127 -15.41 21.22 3.35
CA LEU A 127 -16.41 20.88 4.37
C LEU A 127 -17.41 19.83 3.87
N ASP A 128 -17.73 19.83 2.57
CA ASP A 128 -18.57 18.83 1.91
C ASP A 128 -17.99 17.39 1.96
N SER A 129 -16.68 17.23 2.14
CA SER A 129 -16.03 15.93 2.18
C SER A 129 -16.43 15.15 3.43
N ARG A 130 -16.59 15.83 4.56
CA ARG A 130 -17.00 15.25 5.84
C ARG A 130 -18.43 14.69 5.76
N ASP A 131 -19.36 15.48 5.24
CA ASP A 131 -20.77 15.09 5.11
C ASP A 131 -20.93 13.92 4.14
N ARG A 132 -20.17 13.92 3.05
CA ARG A 132 -20.15 12.82 2.07
C ARG A 132 -19.64 11.52 2.68
N TYR A 133 -18.54 11.57 3.41
CA TYR A 133 -18.00 10.38 4.05
C TYR A 133 -18.95 9.84 5.12
N THR A 134 -19.51 10.72 5.96
CA THR A 134 -20.50 10.34 6.96
C THR A 134 -21.68 9.62 6.33
N ALA A 135 -22.18 10.09 5.20
CA ALA A 135 -23.25 9.43 4.46
C ALA A 135 -22.86 8.07 3.84
N LEU A 136 -21.59 7.81 3.61
CA LEU A 136 -21.10 6.53 3.05
C LEU A 136 -20.85 5.46 4.12
N VAL A 137 -20.44 5.86 5.34
CA VAL A 137 -19.92 4.96 6.38
C VAL A 137 -20.79 4.93 7.62
N HIS A 138 -21.43 6.04 8.02
CA HIS A 138 -22.27 6.09 9.23
C HIS A 138 -23.71 5.63 8.98
N ASP A 139 -24.39 5.20 10.04
CA ASP A 139 -25.76 4.71 10.10
C ASP A 139 -26.04 3.55 9.12
N GLU A 140 -26.87 3.79 8.11
CA GLU A 140 -27.15 2.85 7.01
C GLU A 140 -26.29 3.13 5.78
N GLY A 141 -25.11 3.70 5.96
CA GLY A 141 -24.18 4.01 4.90
C GLY A 141 -23.86 2.78 4.03
N MET A 142 -23.63 3.03 2.76
CA MET A 142 -23.48 1.99 1.74
C MET A 142 -22.37 1.00 2.04
N LEU A 143 -21.20 1.45 2.47
CA LEU A 143 -20.06 0.58 2.82
C LEU A 143 -20.39 -0.27 4.04
N ARG A 144 -20.98 0.32 5.07
CA ARG A 144 -21.42 -0.41 6.25
C ARG A 144 -22.45 -1.49 5.92
N THR A 145 -23.41 -1.18 5.04
CA THR A 145 -24.42 -2.16 4.58
C THR A 145 -23.77 -3.28 3.77
N PHE A 146 -22.81 -2.97 2.89
CA PHE A 146 -22.03 -3.96 2.17
C PHE A 146 -21.25 -4.89 3.12
N PHE A 147 -20.49 -4.35 4.07
CA PHE A 147 -19.74 -5.17 5.02
C PHE A 147 -20.63 -5.93 6.00
N LYS A 148 -21.79 -5.40 6.40
CA LYS A 148 -22.81 -6.16 7.16
C LYS A 148 -23.32 -7.36 6.34
N MET A 149 -23.56 -7.19 5.05
CA MET A 149 -23.94 -8.28 4.16
C MET A 149 -22.81 -9.30 4.05
N VAL A 150 -21.57 -8.89 3.82
CA VAL A 150 -20.41 -9.78 3.82
C VAL A 150 -20.33 -10.57 5.13
N LYS A 151 -20.47 -9.90 6.28
CA LYS A 151 -20.48 -10.53 7.61
C LYS A 151 -21.60 -11.55 7.77
N SER A 152 -22.83 -11.19 7.45
CA SER A 152 -23.98 -12.11 7.55
C SER A 152 -23.84 -13.33 6.63
N SER A 153 -22.97 -13.21 5.63
CA SER A 153 -22.70 -14.20 4.61
C SER A 153 -21.50 -15.11 4.93
N THR A 154 -20.71 -14.79 5.97
CA THR A 154 -19.61 -15.62 6.46
C THR A 154 -20.14 -16.61 7.51
N GLY A 155 -19.64 -17.83 7.50
CA GLY A 155 -20.07 -18.86 8.46
C GLY A 155 -20.81 -20.05 7.83
N GLY A 156 -20.63 -20.30 6.55
CA GLY A 156 -20.99 -21.58 5.92
C GLY A 156 -22.14 -21.55 4.91
N VAL A 157 -22.80 -20.41 4.67
CA VAL A 157 -23.92 -20.37 3.75
C VAL A 157 -23.60 -19.58 2.46
N MET A 158 -22.72 -18.56 2.55
CA MET A 158 -22.47 -17.67 1.42
C MET A 158 -20.98 -17.54 1.05
N PHE A 159 -20.16 -16.88 1.87
CA PHE A 159 -18.71 -16.82 1.68
C PHE A 159 -18.02 -17.72 2.68
N ASP A 160 -17.25 -18.69 2.22
CA ASP A 160 -16.46 -19.54 3.12
C ASP A 160 -15.22 -18.79 3.63
N ARG A 161 -14.63 -17.98 2.76
CA ARG A 161 -13.46 -17.15 3.11
C ARG A 161 -13.58 -15.76 2.53
N VAL A 162 -13.04 -14.81 3.28
CA VAL A 162 -12.91 -13.40 2.88
C VAL A 162 -11.50 -12.95 3.20
N PHE A 163 -10.83 -12.29 2.26
CA PHE A 163 -9.54 -11.66 2.45
C PHE A 163 -9.63 -10.22 2.00
N ILE A 164 -9.25 -9.30 2.88
CA ILE A 164 -9.39 -7.86 2.67
C ILE A 164 -8.02 -7.22 2.74
N THR A 165 -7.68 -6.38 1.76
CA THR A 165 -6.44 -5.60 1.73
C THR A 165 -6.73 -4.12 1.56
N GLY A 166 -5.88 -3.31 2.15
CA GLY A 166 -5.89 -1.84 2.06
C GLY A 166 -4.60 -1.26 2.60
N VAL A 167 -4.46 0.05 2.54
CA VAL A 167 -3.26 0.76 3.01
C VAL A 167 -3.38 1.14 4.49
N SER A 168 -4.59 1.47 4.94
CA SER A 168 -4.82 1.97 6.29
C SER A 168 -6.07 1.36 6.94
N PRO A 169 -6.15 1.27 8.27
CA PRO A 169 -7.33 0.74 8.98
C PRO A 169 -8.50 1.74 9.06
N VAL A 170 -8.40 2.90 8.41
CA VAL A 170 -9.34 4.03 8.56
C VAL A 170 -10.80 3.60 8.39
N VAL A 171 -11.13 2.97 7.29
CA VAL A 171 -12.53 2.59 6.99
C VAL A 171 -13.02 1.45 7.88
N LEU A 172 -12.14 0.47 8.19
CA LEU A 172 -12.53 -0.67 9.04
C LEU A 172 -12.93 -0.22 10.43
N SER A 173 -12.27 0.77 10.99
CA SER A 173 -12.62 1.33 12.30
C SER A 173 -14.05 1.89 12.33
N ASP A 174 -14.44 2.61 11.29
CA ASP A 174 -15.80 3.19 11.19
C ASP A 174 -16.86 2.12 10.88
N ILE A 175 -16.47 1.00 10.26
CA ILE A 175 -17.36 -0.09 9.88
C ILE A 175 -17.38 -1.22 10.94
N THR A 176 -16.46 -1.24 11.91
CA THR A 176 -16.25 -2.38 12.83
C THR A 176 -17.50 -2.82 13.59
N SER A 177 -18.44 -1.93 13.87
CA SER A 177 -19.77 -2.36 14.37
C SER A 177 -20.55 -3.23 13.37
N GLY A 178 -20.17 -3.18 12.08
CA GLY A 178 -20.74 -3.99 10.99
C GLY A 178 -19.93 -5.25 10.66
N TYR A 179 -18.60 -5.25 10.90
CA TYR A 179 -17.69 -6.32 10.48
C TYR A 179 -16.66 -6.69 11.57
N ASN A 180 -17.13 -7.09 12.75
CA ASN A 180 -16.27 -7.44 13.90
C ASN A 180 -15.80 -8.91 13.91
N ILE A 181 -15.82 -9.60 12.77
CA ILE A 181 -15.37 -10.99 12.62
C ILE A 181 -14.05 -11.11 11.86
N ALA A 182 -13.52 -10.00 11.35
CA ALA A 182 -12.21 -10.00 10.70
C ALA A 182 -11.12 -10.13 11.77
N GLU A 183 -10.16 -10.99 11.50
CA GLU A 183 -8.88 -11.04 12.19
C GLU A 183 -7.91 -10.10 11.49
N ASP A 184 -7.39 -9.14 12.23
CA ASP A 184 -6.35 -8.25 11.71
C ASP A 184 -4.98 -8.93 11.85
N ILE A 185 -4.36 -9.21 10.71
CA ILE A 185 -3.06 -9.89 10.65
C ILE A 185 -1.89 -8.92 10.47
N PHE A 186 -2.14 -7.61 10.51
CA PHE A 186 -1.15 -6.60 10.16
C PHE A 186 0.06 -6.59 11.11
N PHE A 187 -0.18 -6.81 12.41
CA PHE A 187 0.88 -6.86 13.44
C PHE A 187 1.30 -8.27 13.83
N GLU A 188 0.74 -9.31 13.19
CA GLU A 188 1.07 -10.68 13.51
C GLU A 188 2.48 -11.05 13.02
N PRO A 189 3.34 -11.59 13.90
CA PRO A 189 4.74 -11.88 13.57
C PRO A 189 4.91 -12.82 12.38
N GLU A 190 3.98 -13.76 12.18
CA GLU A 190 3.98 -14.73 11.10
C GLU A 190 3.82 -14.08 9.71
N PHE A 191 3.29 -12.87 9.65
CA PHE A 191 3.02 -12.13 8.41
C PHE A 191 3.93 -10.91 8.21
N GLY A 192 4.93 -10.71 9.08
CA GLY A 192 5.81 -9.54 9.04
C GLY A 192 6.59 -9.34 7.74
N ASP A 193 6.75 -10.38 6.94
CA ASP A 193 7.41 -10.35 5.63
C ASP A 193 6.46 -10.60 4.43
N LEU A 194 5.15 -10.63 4.68
CA LEU A 194 4.14 -10.91 3.65
C LEU A 194 4.19 -9.91 2.48
N CYS A 195 4.44 -8.64 2.77
CA CYS A 195 4.37 -7.54 1.81
C CYS A 195 5.74 -6.94 1.44
N GLY A 196 6.82 -7.71 1.57
CA GLY A 196 8.17 -7.25 1.25
C GLY A 196 9.06 -8.35 0.70
N PHE A 197 10.26 -7.98 0.23
CA PHE A 197 11.29 -8.96 -0.11
C PHE A 197 12.29 -9.09 1.03
N ARG A 198 12.66 -10.33 1.35
CA ARG A 198 13.78 -10.62 2.26
C ARG A 198 15.10 -10.36 1.55
N GLU A 199 16.17 -10.13 2.33
CA GLU A 199 17.48 -9.86 1.79
C GLU A 199 18.01 -10.99 0.92
N GLU A 200 17.75 -12.25 1.29
CA GLU A 200 18.18 -13.42 0.54
C GLU A 200 17.54 -13.48 -0.86
N GLU A 201 16.27 -13.07 -0.98
CA GLU A 201 15.56 -13.02 -2.26
C GLU A 201 16.11 -11.92 -3.16
N VAL A 202 16.41 -10.75 -2.58
CA VAL A 202 17.05 -9.64 -3.29
C VAL A 202 18.45 -10.02 -3.74
N ALA A 203 19.26 -10.59 -2.85
CA ALA A 203 20.64 -11.03 -3.15
C ALA A 203 20.67 -12.07 -4.27
N LYS A 204 19.81 -13.08 -4.20
CA LYS A 204 19.67 -14.09 -5.24
C LYS A 204 19.32 -13.47 -6.60
N THR A 205 18.32 -12.61 -6.62
CA THR A 205 17.87 -11.94 -7.86
C THR A 205 18.98 -11.08 -8.48
N LEU A 206 19.74 -10.35 -7.64
CA LEU A 206 20.90 -9.57 -8.11
C LEU A 206 22.01 -10.45 -8.68
N GLY A 207 22.29 -11.61 -8.05
CA GLY A 207 23.24 -12.60 -8.55
C GLY A 207 22.84 -13.14 -9.92
N ASP A 208 21.56 -13.49 -10.08
CA ASP A 208 21.02 -13.98 -11.35
C ASP A 208 21.12 -12.90 -12.46
N ILE A 209 20.80 -11.64 -12.15
CA ILE A 209 20.93 -10.50 -13.08
C ILE A 209 22.39 -10.26 -13.43
N ALA A 210 23.30 -10.21 -12.47
CA ALA A 210 24.72 -10.00 -12.69
C ALA A 210 25.32 -11.07 -13.61
N THR A 211 24.99 -12.34 -13.34
CA THR A 211 25.38 -13.47 -14.17
C THR A 211 24.85 -13.33 -15.61
N GLY A 212 23.57 -13.00 -15.76
CA GLY A 212 22.95 -12.77 -17.07
C GLY A 212 23.55 -11.61 -17.85
N CYS A 213 24.13 -10.63 -17.15
CA CYS A 213 24.86 -9.50 -17.72
C CYS A 213 26.37 -9.77 -17.94
N GLY A 214 26.87 -10.93 -17.58
CA GLY A 214 28.32 -11.22 -17.62
C GLY A 214 29.15 -10.44 -16.61
N LEU A 215 28.53 -10.01 -15.50
CA LEU A 215 29.17 -9.28 -14.41
C LEU A 215 29.57 -10.25 -13.29
N GLY A 216 30.64 -9.89 -12.53
CA GLY A 216 31.09 -10.68 -11.39
C GLY A 216 30.22 -10.51 -10.14
N GLU A 217 30.40 -11.41 -9.15
CA GLU A 217 29.73 -11.39 -7.84
C GLU A 217 29.93 -10.07 -7.08
N GLU A 218 31.08 -9.41 -7.28
CA GLU A 218 31.36 -8.11 -6.68
C GLU A 218 30.29 -7.06 -7.05
N LYS A 219 29.84 -7.08 -8.32
CA LYS A 219 28.79 -6.15 -8.79
C LYS A 219 27.41 -6.47 -8.21
N ALA A 220 27.11 -7.72 -7.96
CA ALA A 220 25.89 -8.11 -7.25
C ALA A 220 25.94 -7.65 -5.79
N SER A 221 27.10 -7.80 -5.13
CA SER A 221 27.29 -7.36 -3.73
C SER A 221 27.21 -5.83 -3.59
N GLU A 222 27.85 -5.07 -4.49
CA GLU A 222 27.71 -3.60 -4.52
C GLU A 222 26.25 -3.18 -4.72
N ALA A 223 25.52 -3.85 -5.63
CA ALA A 223 24.10 -3.58 -5.87
C ALA A 223 23.27 -3.87 -4.62
N LEU A 224 23.55 -4.95 -3.89
CA LEU A 224 22.86 -5.31 -2.65
C LEU A 224 23.07 -4.24 -1.57
N GLU A 225 24.29 -3.78 -1.35
CA GLU A 225 24.58 -2.69 -0.39
C GLU A 225 23.85 -1.39 -0.76
N MET A 226 23.80 -1.08 -2.06
CA MET A 226 23.06 0.07 -2.56
C MET A 226 21.57 -0.09 -2.27
N MET A 227 20.98 -1.24 -2.60
CA MET A 227 19.57 -1.50 -2.35
C MET A 227 19.25 -1.56 -0.85
N ARG A 228 20.15 -2.09 -0.01
CA ARG A 228 20.00 -2.09 1.45
C ARG A 228 19.85 -0.66 1.98
N THR A 229 20.68 0.24 1.50
CA THR A 229 20.70 1.65 1.94
C THR A 229 19.45 2.42 1.47
N TYR A 230 18.97 2.15 0.27
CA TYR A 230 17.93 2.97 -0.37
C TYR A 230 16.52 2.38 -0.26
N TYR A 231 16.35 1.05 -0.12
CA TYR A 231 15.04 0.39 -0.26
C TYR A 231 14.67 -0.54 0.88
N ASN A 232 15.62 -0.91 1.74
CA ASN A 232 15.38 -1.75 2.90
C ASN A 232 14.85 -0.92 4.08
N GLY A 233 14.59 -1.57 5.20
CA GLY A 233 14.32 -0.91 6.48
C GLY A 233 12.87 -0.96 6.91
N TYR A 234 11.96 -1.59 6.18
CA TYR A 234 10.58 -1.74 6.60
C TYR A 234 10.42 -2.91 7.57
N ASN A 235 9.89 -2.63 8.75
CA ASN A 235 9.51 -3.60 9.76
C ASN A 235 8.06 -3.32 10.19
N PHE A 236 7.20 -4.32 10.05
CA PHE A 236 5.76 -4.23 10.33
C PHE A 236 5.37 -4.84 11.68
N VAL A 237 6.31 -5.44 12.39
CA VAL A 237 6.02 -6.14 13.65
C VAL A 237 6.75 -5.46 14.81
N PRO A 238 6.06 -5.06 15.90
CA PRO A 238 6.66 -4.30 17.00
C PRO A 238 7.88 -4.97 17.64
N ARG A 239 7.86 -6.30 17.76
CA ARG A 239 8.93 -7.13 18.35
C ARG A 239 9.58 -8.05 17.34
N GLY A 240 9.28 -7.86 16.05
CA GLY A 240 9.87 -8.63 14.97
C GLY A 240 11.24 -8.10 14.58
N HIS A 241 12.12 -9.00 14.17
CA HIS A 241 13.43 -8.64 13.61
C HIS A 241 13.48 -8.79 12.08
N VAL A 242 12.32 -9.02 11.45
CA VAL A 242 12.24 -9.21 10.00
C VAL A 242 12.14 -7.84 9.34
N VAL A 243 13.20 -7.45 8.66
CA VAL A 243 13.27 -6.22 7.90
C VAL A 243 13.17 -6.57 6.43
N VAL A 244 12.27 -5.91 5.72
CA VAL A 244 12.00 -6.18 4.31
C VAL A 244 12.26 -4.99 3.42
N TYR A 245 12.52 -5.29 2.15
CA TYR A 245 12.67 -4.31 1.08
C TYR A 245 11.32 -3.97 0.47
N ASN A 246 11.14 -2.72 0.06
CA ASN A 246 9.96 -2.30 -0.70
C ASN A 246 9.96 -2.97 -2.10
N PRO A 247 8.94 -3.80 -2.43
CA PRO A 247 8.92 -4.54 -3.69
C PRO A 247 8.93 -3.66 -4.93
N THR A 248 8.19 -2.56 -4.92
CA THR A 248 8.08 -1.65 -6.06
C THR A 248 9.43 -1.01 -6.41
N LEU A 249 10.17 -0.58 -5.38
CA LEU A 249 11.50 -0.02 -5.55
C LEU A 249 12.51 -1.09 -5.98
N CYS A 250 12.39 -2.32 -5.45
CA CYS A 250 13.21 -3.45 -5.90
C CYS A 250 12.99 -3.76 -7.38
N PHE A 251 11.74 -3.85 -7.83
CA PHE A 251 11.45 -4.09 -9.25
C PHE A 251 11.95 -2.96 -10.15
N TYR A 252 11.87 -1.71 -9.69
CA TYR A 252 12.47 -0.60 -10.42
C TYR A 252 13.98 -0.82 -10.61
N PHE A 253 14.72 -1.14 -9.54
CA PHE A 253 16.16 -1.38 -9.61
C PHE A 253 16.50 -2.57 -10.49
N PHE A 254 15.85 -3.72 -10.28
CA PHE A 254 16.08 -4.94 -11.06
C PHE A 254 15.85 -4.70 -12.54
N LYS A 255 14.76 -4.03 -12.91
CA LYS A 255 14.45 -3.69 -14.31
C LYS A 255 15.52 -2.82 -14.95
N GLN A 256 16.00 -1.78 -14.23
CA GLN A 256 17.04 -0.89 -14.75
C GLN A 256 18.39 -1.63 -14.86
N PHE A 257 18.73 -2.43 -13.83
CA PHE A 257 19.98 -3.19 -13.80
C PHE A 257 20.01 -4.24 -14.90
N LEU A 258 18.96 -5.03 -15.06
CA LEU A 258 18.83 -6.03 -16.12
C LEU A 258 18.90 -5.40 -17.53
N LYS A 259 18.23 -4.27 -17.74
CA LYS A 259 18.17 -3.62 -19.07
C LYS A 259 19.49 -3.01 -19.50
N ARG A 260 20.28 -2.51 -18.56
CA ARG A 260 21.47 -1.70 -18.86
C ARG A 260 22.77 -2.38 -18.47
N CYS A 261 22.71 -3.50 -17.76
CA CYS A 261 23.84 -4.13 -17.09
C CYS A 261 24.68 -3.12 -16.27
N ALA A 262 23.99 -2.12 -15.74
CA ALA A 262 24.55 -1.03 -14.93
C ALA A 262 23.51 -0.54 -13.93
N TYR A 263 23.97 0.01 -12.81
CA TYR A 263 23.12 0.54 -11.78
C TYR A 263 22.25 1.71 -12.29
N PRO A 264 21.04 1.88 -11.75
CA PRO A 264 20.22 3.03 -12.10
C PRO A 264 20.92 4.34 -11.73
N SER A 265 20.87 5.33 -12.62
CA SER A 265 21.44 6.66 -12.37
C SER A 265 20.66 7.46 -11.30
N LYS A 266 19.42 7.08 -11.04
CA LYS A 266 18.56 7.61 -9.99
C LYS A 266 17.97 6.44 -9.23
N MET A 267 17.98 6.53 -7.90
CA MET A 267 17.45 5.47 -7.03
C MET A 267 15.93 5.54 -6.86
N LEU A 268 15.27 6.57 -7.35
CA LEU A 268 13.84 6.75 -7.34
C LEU A 268 13.36 7.22 -8.72
N ASP A 269 12.32 6.56 -9.23
CA ASP A 269 11.52 7.09 -10.33
C ASP A 269 10.52 8.10 -9.76
N ALA A 270 10.35 9.22 -10.43
CA ALA A 270 9.42 10.27 -10.01
C ALA A 270 7.96 9.78 -9.90
N ASN A 271 7.61 8.73 -10.67
CA ASN A 271 6.29 8.11 -10.63
C ASN A 271 6.08 7.13 -9.46
N LEU A 272 7.15 6.77 -8.73
CA LEU A 272 7.11 5.90 -7.56
C LEU A 272 7.21 6.69 -6.25
N ALA A 273 7.14 8.01 -6.33
CA ALA A 273 7.15 8.88 -5.17
C ALA A 273 5.93 8.60 -4.27
N VAL A 274 6.12 8.70 -2.98
CA VAL A 274 5.03 8.71 -2.00
C VAL A 274 4.04 9.80 -2.39
N ASP A 275 2.76 9.49 -2.28
CA ASP A 275 1.68 10.43 -2.56
C ASP A 275 1.87 11.73 -1.74
N ASP A 276 2.24 12.79 -2.44
CA ASP A 276 2.52 14.11 -1.87
C ASP A 276 1.34 14.63 -1.03
N SER A 277 0.11 14.27 -1.39
CA SER A 277 -1.10 14.72 -0.72
C SER A 277 -1.22 14.20 0.72
N LYS A 278 -0.71 13.00 1.00
CA LYS A 278 -0.70 12.42 2.35
C LYS A 278 0.22 13.20 3.29
N LEU A 279 1.39 13.59 2.81
CA LEU A 279 2.31 14.43 3.58
C LEU A 279 1.78 15.86 3.75
N GLU A 280 1.05 16.39 2.76
CA GLU A 280 0.34 17.67 2.87
C GLU A 280 -0.73 17.64 3.94
N TYR A 281 -1.52 16.57 3.96
CA TYR A 281 -2.52 16.37 4.99
C TYR A 281 -1.90 16.38 6.39
N VAL A 282 -0.84 15.58 6.62
CA VAL A 282 -0.14 15.56 7.93
C VAL A 282 0.40 16.93 8.30
N ALA A 283 1.01 17.63 7.35
CA ALA A 283 1.55 18.96 7.60
C ALA A 283 0.48 20.03 7.91
N GLY A 284 -0.75 19.81 7.46
CA GLY A 284 -1.91 20.64 7.77
C GLY A 284 -2.52 20.37 9.15
N ILE A 285 -2.22 19.21 9.77
CA ILE A 285 -2.71 18.87 11.11
C ILE A 285 -1.93 19.67 12.17
N PRO A 286 -2.58 20.24 13.21
CA PRO A 286 -1.87 20.83 14.35
C PRO A 286 -0.84 19.84 14.96
N GLY A 287 0.43 20.26 15.08
CA GLY A 287 1.53 19.40 15.54
C GLY A 287 2.19 18.52 14.46
N GLY A 288 1.56 18.33 13.29
CA GLY A 288 2.10 17.49 12.22
C GLY A 288 3.36 18.07 11.60
N ARG A 289 3.39 19.38 11.36
CA ARG A 289 4.56 20.07 10.83
C ARG A 289 5.75 19.97 11.78
N GLU A 290 5.52 20.15 13.07
CA GLU A 290 6.54 20.06 14.13
C GLU A 290 7.10 18.63 14.19
N LEU A 291 6.24 17.62 14.10
CA LEU A 291 6.69 16.22 14.08
C LEU A 291 7.55 15.93 12.84
N ILE A 292 7.11 16.36 11.65
CA ILE A 292 7.89 16.21 10.42
C ILE A 292 9.29 16.87 10.57
N LEU A 293 9.36 18.07 11.10
CA LEU A 293 10.62 18.77 11.33
C LEU A 293 11.50 18.06 12.38
N SER A 294 10.90 17.53 13.45
CA SER A 294 11.62 16.81 14.50
C SER A 294 12.25 15.50 13.98
N LEU A 295 11.56 14.79 13.11
CA LEU A 295 12.08 13.59 12.44
C LEU A 295 13.32 13.87 11.58
N MET A 296 13.43 15.08 11.04
CA MET A 296 14.61 15.49 10.28
C MET A 296 15.79 15.88 11.16
N GLN A 297 15.54 16.37 12.38
CA GLN A 297 16.56 16.90 13.29
C GLN A 297 17.16 15.84 14.23
N ASN A 298 16.32 14.90 14.71
CA ASN A 298 16.64 13.96 15.79
C ASN A 298 17.04 12.57 15.30
N GLY A 299 17.80 12.47 14.21
CA GLY A 299 18.20 11.16 13.67
C GLY A 299 17.05 10.38 13.03
N SER A 300 15.95 11.07 12.68
CA SER A 300 14.76 10.50 12.03
C SER A 300 13.94 9.56 12.92
N GLU A 301 14.04 9.66 14.25
CA GLU A 301 13.30 8.80 15.20
C GLU A 301 12.22 9.57 15.97
N VAL A 302 11.13 8.87 16.26
CA VAL A 302 10.04 9.32 17.10
C VAL A 302 9.57 8.18 18.01
N THR A 303 9.30 8.50 19.29
CA THR A 303 8.79 7.54 20.26
C THR A 303 7.31 7.79 20.53
N VAL A 304 6.51 6.73 20.51
CA VAL A 304 5.07 6.73 20.80
C VAL A 304 4.73 5.60 21.77
N LEU A 305 3.61 5.71 22.48
CA LEU A 305 3.20 4.68 23.43
C LEU A 305 2.78 3.40 22.70
N ASP A 306 2.07 3.55 21.59
CA ASP A 306 1.60 2.45 20.74
C ASP A 306 1.30 2.97 19.33
N ILE A 307 0.98 2.06 18.38
CA ILE A 307 0.39 2.43 17.10
C ILE A 307 -1.13 2.39 17.25
N GLU A 308 -1.76 3.48 16.84
CA GLU A 308 -3.22 3.57 16.79
C GLU A 308 -3.77 2.53 15.82
N ASP A 309 -4.51 1.55 16.30
CA ASP A 309 -5.14 0.49 15.51
C ASP A 309 -6.51 0.87 14.98
N ARG A 310 -7.06 1.98 15.46
CA ARG A 310 -8.40 2.47 15.14
C ARG A 310 -8.39 3.93 14.71
N PHE A 311 -8.31 4.11 13.40
CA PHE A 311 -8.52 5.41 12.78
C PHE A 311 -9.96 5.51 12.26
N GLY A 312 -10.83 6.22 12.98
CA GLY A 312 -12.08 6.68 12.39
C GLY A 312 -11.82 7.91 11.52
N LEU A 313 -12.33 7.94 10.27
CA LEU A 313 -12.19 9.14 9.45
C LEU A 313 -12.95 10.34 10.09
N SER A 314 -14.01 10.07 10.84
CA SER A 314 -14.68 11.10 11.66
C SER A 314 -13.72 11.75 12.65
N GLU A 315 -12.83 10.97 13.26
CA GLU A 315 -11.80 11.46 14.15
C GLU A 315 -10.71 12.22 13.38
N MET A 316 -10.30 11.69 12.23
CA MET A 316 -9.35 12.35 11.33
C MET A 316 -9.84 13.70 10.82
N LEU A 317 -11.13 13.83 10.54
CA LEU A 317 -11.76 15.06 10.08
C LEU A 317 -12.21 15.98 11.22
N SER A 318 -12.10 15.56 12.49
CA SER A 318 -12.47 16.40 13.64
C SER A 318 -11.49 17.56 13.81
N ASP A 319 -11.97 18.67 14.36
CA ASP A 319 -11.14 19.84 14.71
C ASP A 319 -10.39 19.66 16.04
N HIS A 320 -10.50 18.48 16.68
CA HIS A 320 -9.77 18.18 17.91
C HIS A 320 -8.27 18.05 17.61
N SER A 321 -7.45 18.53 18.53
CA SER A 321 -6.00 18.39 18.44
C SER A 321 -5.63 16.91 18.41
N LYS A 322 -4.96 16.50 17.34
CA LYS A 322 -4.43 15.15 17.19
C LYS A 322 -3.12 15.07 17.92
N ASP A 323 -2.94 14.04 18.72
CA ASP A 323 -1.73 13.85 19.47
C ASP A 323 -0.58 13.32 18.59
N LYS A 324 0.61 13.24 19.16
CA LYS A 324 1.79 12.73 18.49
C LYS A 324 1.64 11.28 18.05
N THR A 325 0.95 10.45 18.84
CA THR A 325 0.69 9.03 18.56
C THR A 325 -0.15 8.87 17.30
N PHE A 326 -1.24 9.62 17.20
CA PHE A 326 -2.10 9.65 16.02
C PHE A 326 -1.33 9.99 14.75
N ILE A 327 -0.54 11.09 14.77
CA ILE A 327 0.21 11.56 13.61
C ILE A 327 1.29 10.55 13.21
N ALA A 328 2.03 10.00 14.19
CA ALA A 328 3.08 9.01 13.93
C ALA A 328 2.50 7.70 13.39
N SER A 329 1.37 7.24 13.91
CA SER A 329 0.66 6.05 13.41
C SER A 329 0.19 6.24 11.97
N PHE A 330 -0.34 7.41 11.63
CA PHE A 330 -0.70 7.75 10.27
C PHE A 330 0.51 7.67 9.33
N LEU A 331 1.64 8.26 9.71
CA LEU A 331 2.88 8.21 8.94
C LEU A 331 3.42 6.77 8.81
N TYR A 332 3.22 5.94 9.82
CA TYR A 332 3.59 4.53 9.80
C TYR A 332 2.75 3.73 8.78
N TYR A 333 1.43 3.82 8.81
CA TYR A 333 0.57 3.13 7.85
C TYR A 333 0.84 3.53 6.40
N PHE A 334 1.24 4.77 6.15
CA PHE A 334 1.61 5.23 4.82
C PHE A 334 3.08 4.95 4.44
N GLY A 335 3.78 4.13 5.23
CA GLY A 335 5.14 3.67 4.92
C GLY A 335 6.21 4.76 5.01
N VAL A 336 5.90 5.85 5.68
CA VAL A 336 6.81 6.96 5.90
C VAL A 336 7.68 6.72 7.13
N LEU A 337 7.12 6.06 8.13
CA LEU A 337 7.81 5.56 9.29
C LEU A 337 7.79 4.04 9.34
N THR A 338 8.73 3.45 10.04
CA THR A 338 8.83 2.02 10.30
C THR A 338 9.20 1.79 11.76
N MET A 339 8.87 0.63 12.32
CA MET A 339 9.24 0.25 13.67
C MET A 339 10.71 -0.17 13.71
N VAL A 340 11.42 0.22 14.78
CA VAL A 340 12.81 -0.19 15.02
C VAL A 340 13.02 -0.91 16.33
N GLY A 341 12.07 -0.83 17.24
CA GLY A 341 12.13 -1.48 18.53
C GLY A 341 11.29 -0.77 19.58
N GLU A 342 11.59 -1.05 20.83
CA GLU A 342 10.93 -0.49 22.00
C GLU A 342 11.96 0.14 22.94
N THR A 343 11.56 1.18 23.65
CA THR A 343 12.34 1.75 24.75
C THR A 343 12.27 0.83 25.98
N ASN A 344 13.16 1.08 26.97
CA ASN A 344 13.08 0.38 28.26
C ASN A 344 11.75 0.59 29.03
N LYS A 345 10.93 1.53 28.59
CA LYS A 345 9.61 1.83 29.14
C LYS A 345 8.48 1.15 28.37
N GLY A 346 8.79 0.38 27.31
CA GLY A 346 7.81 -0.27 26.46
C GLY A 346 7.18 0.64 25.40
N GLU A 347 7.75 1.84 25.17
CA GLU A 347 7.29 2.74 24.12
C GLU A 347 7.88 2.31 22.78
N LEU A 348 7.10 2.36 21.71
CA LEU A 348 7.56 2.04 20.36
C LEU A 348 8.45 3.14 19.79
N VAL A 349 9.55 2.74 19.17
CA VAL A 349 10.44 3.64 18.45
C VAL A 349 10.19 3.49 16.96
N LEU A 350 9.81 4.58 16.32
CA LEU A 350 9.59 4.66 14.87
C LEU A 350 10.68 5.54 14.24
N LYS A 351 11.08 5.19 13.02
CA LYS A 351 12.01 6.01 12.22
C LYS A 351 11.67 6.01 10.74
N VAL A 352 12.31 6.91 9.99
CA VAL A 352 12.29 6.87 8.52
C VAL A 352 13.06 5.63 8.04
N PRO A 353 12.47 4.74 7.20
CA PRO A 353 13.04 3.43 6.90
C PRO A 353 14.35 3.51 6.10
N ASN A 354 14.46 4.40 5.12
CA ASN A 354 15.57 4.41 4.17
C ASN A 354 15.81 5.77 3.51
N LEU A 355 16.86 5.87 2.71
CA LEU A 355 17.26 7.13 2.08
C LEU A 355 16.27 7.61 1.00
N VAL A 356 15.51 6.73 0.36
CA VAL A 356 14.48 7.17 -0.61
C VAL A 356 13.39 7.95 0.11
N ILE A 357 12.85 7.40 1.20
CA ILE A 357 11.81 8.08 1.98
C ILE A 357 12.38 9.36 2.62
N GLN A 358 13.60 9.31 3.15
CA GLN A 358 14.24 10.49 3.70
C GLN A 358 14.40 11.60 2.65
N GLY A 359 14.80 11.26 1.43
CA GLY A 359 14.93 12.22 0.33
C GLY A 359 13.61 12.87 -0.06
N LEU A 360 12.53 12.08 -0.14
CA LEU A 360 11.18 12.58 -0.39
C LEU A 360 10.69 13.54 0.71
N TYR A 361 11.00 13.21 1.97
CA TYR A 361 10.71 14.07 3.12
C TYR A 361 11.42 15.41 3.04
N VAL A 362 12.72 15.40 2.76
CA VAL A 362 13.54 16.63 2.60
C VAL A 362 12.97 17.50 1.49
N GLU A 363 12.67 16.92 0.35
CA GLU A 363 12.10 17.65 -0.78
C GLU A 363 10.75 18.27 -0.41
N ARG A 364 9.91 17.54 0.31
CA ARG A 364 8.59 18.02 0.73
C ARG A 364 8.69 19.15 1.74
N VAL A 365 9.51 19.01 2.78
CA VAL A 365 9.75 20.09 3.74
C VAL A 365 10.29 21.34 3.05
N GLN A 366 11.16 21.19 2.06
CA GLN A 366 11.63 22.33 1.27
C GLN A 366 10.48 23.02 0.52
N ARG A 367 9.56 22.26 -0.07
CA ARG A 367 8.38 22.84 -0.74
C ARG A 367 7.46 23.58 0.25
N MET A 368 7.27 23.04 1.44
CA MET A 368 6.44 23.66 2.50
C MET A 368 7.06 24.93 3.07
N MET A 369 8.39 24.95 3.26
CA MET A 369 9.10 26.09 3.84
C MET A 369 9.42 27.18 2.81
N LEU A 370 9.58 26.81 1.55
CA LEU A 370 9.91 27.70 0.43
C LEU A 370 8.84 27.59 -0.68
N PRO A 371 7.64 28.11 -0.45
CA PRO A 371 6.56 28.00 -1.43
C PRO A 371 6.84 28.73 -2.75
N ASN A 372 7.77 29.70 -2.76
CA ASN A 372 8.12 30.42 -3.97
C ASN A 372 9.21 29.68 -4.77
N PRO A 373 8.95 29.28 -6.05
CA PRO A 373 9.92 28.58 -6.90
C PRO A 373 11.23 29.33 -7.09
N VAL A 374 11.19 30.67 -7.14
CA VAL A 374 12.39 31.52 -7.35
C VAL A 374 13.36 31.46 -6.16
N THR A 375 12.89 31.19 -4.95
CA THR A 375 13.75 31.04 -3.78
C THR A 375 14.38 29.65 -3.66
N ARG A 376 13.79 28.61 -4.32
CA ARG A 376 14.36 27.25 -4.37
C ARG A 376 15.64 27.18 -5.21
N ASP A 377 15.70 27.94 -6.31
CA ASP A 377 16.87 27.93 -7.22
C ASP A 377 18.09 28.65 -6.65
N ARG A 378 17.96 29.47 -5.62
CA ARG A 378 19.06 30.22 -5.01
C ARG A 378 19.84 29.47 -3.92
N GLY A 379 19.63 28.16 -3.78
CA GLY A 379 20.44 27.31 -2.92
C GLY A 379 20.40 27.73 -1.46
N TRP A 380 19.37 27.31 -0.75
CA TRP A 380 19.37 27.43 0.71
C TRP A 380 20.46 26.49 1.27
N THR A 381 21.57 27.06 1.69
CA THR A 381 22.50 26.35 2.58
C THR A 381 21.86 26.33 3.95
N TRP A 382 21.46 25.14 4.40
CA TRP A 382 21.08 24.92 5.80
C TRP A 382 22.18 25.44 6.73
N PRO A 383 21.83 26.03 7.89
CA PRO A 383 22.84 26.37 8.90
C PRO A 383 23.68 25.13 9.14
N SER A 384 24.97 25.25 8.96
CA SER A 384 25.98 24.20 8.83
C SER A 384 26.23 23.34 10.10
N GLY A 385 25.24 23.17 10.95
CA GLY A 385 25.41 22.46 12.22
C GLY A 385 24.73 21.13 12.40
N SER A 386 23.61 20.83 11.70
CA SER A 386 22.80 19.68 12.09
C SER A 386 22.58 18.60 11.02
N ILE A 387 22.56 18.93 9.74
CA ILE A 387 22.39 17.92 8.68
C ILE A 387 23.71 17.45 8.09
N ASN A 388 24.71 18.35 8.01
CA ASN A 388 26.03 18.00 7.48
C ASN A 388 26.82 17.03 8.35
N THR A 389 26.59 16.96 9.66
CA THR A 389 27.40 16.12 10.56
C THR A 389 26.96 14.64 10.50
N ALA A 390 25.67 14.35 10.32
CA ALA A 390 25.17 12.96 10.21
C ALA A 390 25.37 12.37 8.81
N ILE A 391 25.31 13.21 7.78
CA ILE A 391 25.49 12.78 6.37
C ILE A 391 26.96 12.76 5.95
N SER A 392 27.82 13.62 6.55
CA SER A 392 29.20 13.81 6.08
C SER A 392 30.18 12.73 6.54
N SER A 393 29.94 11.99 7.62
CA SER A 393 30.95 11.08 8.16
C SER A 393 30.96 9.67 7.56
N ARG A 394 29.87 9.18 6.99
CA ARG A 394 29.79 7.83 6.37
C ARG A 394 29.39 7.78 4.88
N TYR A 395 28.69 8.81 4.36
CA TYR A 395 28.05 8.73 3.03
C TYR A 395 28.30 9.97 2.15
N ALA A 396 29.27 10.78 2.47
CA ALA A 396 29.60 12.05 1.79
C ALA A 396 29.75 12.00 0.25
N PRO A 397 30.29 10.95 -0.37
CA PRO A 397 30.42 10.93 -1.82
C PRO A 397 29.09 10.72 -2.56
N LEU A 398 28.17 9.90 -2.01
CA LEU A 398 26.91 9.52 -2.68
C LEU A 398 25.82 10.58 -2.53
N CYS A 399 25.70 11.19 -1.35
CA CYS A 399 24.71 12.24 -1.12
C CYS A 399 25.01 13.55 -1.83
N ARG A 400 26.30 13.93 -2.00
CA ARG A 400 26.68 15.10 -2.81
C ARG A 400 26.25 14.98 -4.28
N THR A 401 26.28 13.79 -4.83
CA THR A 401 25.86 13.57 -6.22
C THR A 401 24.35 13.68 -6.39
N PHE A 402 23.58 13.30 -5.38
CA PHE A 402 22.12 13.33 -5.41
C PHE A 402 21.55 14.77 -5.26
N ILE A 403 22.09 15.53 -4.31
CA ILE A 403 21.61 16.89 -4.01
C ILE A 403 22.01 17.90 -5.09
N PHE A 404 23.19 17.76 -5.70
CA PHE A 404 23.69 18.70 -6.72
C PHE A 404 23.21 18.39 -8.16
N ARG A 405 22.73 17.16 -8.46
CA ARG A 405 22.24 16.84 -9.81
C ARG A 405 20.75 17.13 -10.02
N SER A 406 19.93 17.19 -8.97
CA SER A 406 18.52 17.57 -9.13
C SER A 406 18.33 19.03 -9.53
N SER A 407 19.30 19.89 -9.22
CA SER A 407 19.26 21.32 -9.56
C SER A 407 19.77 21.69 -10.98
N ARG A 408 20.28 20.72 -11.79
CA ARG A 408 20.87 21.03 -13.10
C ARG A 408 20.17 20.42 -14.34
N THR A 409 19.01 19.80 -14.20
CA THR A 409 18.34 19.14 -15.36
C THR A 409 16.97 19.71 -15.71
N ALA A 410 16.78 21.01 -15.55
CA ALA A 410 15.63 21.73 -16.10
C ALA A 410 16.06 22.64 -17.25
N THR A 411 16.78 22.12 -18.23
CA THR A 411 16.94 22.84 -19.50
C THR A 411 17.27 21.85 -20.61
N MET A 412 16.47 21.85 -21.66
CA MET A 412 16.57 21.21 -22.99
C MET A 412 15.73 19.94 -23.19
N LEU A 413 14.51 20.17 -23.57
CA LEU A 413 13.84 19.38 -24.60
C LEU A 413 13.39 20.33 -25.70
N ARG A 414 14.17 20.37 -26.81
CA ARG A 414 13.69 20.88 -28.09
C ARG A 414 12.96 19.75 -28.84
N PRO A 415 11.84 20.04 -29.51
CA PRO A 415 11.14 19.04 -30.30
C PRO A 415 11.95 18.67 -31.53
N MET A 416 12.18 17.37 -31.77
CA MET A 416 12.64 16.87 -33.05
C MET A 416 11.44 16.82 -34.01
N ASN A 417 11.50 17.64 -35.03
CA ASN A 417 10.72 17.47 -36.26
C ASN A 417 11.19 16.22 -36.99
N ARG A 418 10.25 15.37 -37.39
CA ARG A 418 10.47 14.31 -38.40
C ARG A 418 10.34 14.93 -39.80
N PRO A 419 11.07 14.43 -40.79
CA PRO A 419 10.59 14.41 -42.18
C PRO A 419 9.60 13.27 -42.40
#